data_bbaf586e17802aa7658853b511e06b71
#
_entry.id   bbaf586e17802aa7658853b511e06b71
#
_cell.length_a   1.000
_cell.length_b   1.000
_cell.length_c   1.000
_cell.angle_alpha   90.00
_cell.angle_beta   90.00
_cell.angle_gamma   90.00
#
_symmetry.space_group_name_H-M   'P 1'
#
loop_
_entity.id
_entity.type
_entity.pdbx_description
1 polymer ?
#
loop_
_entity_poly.entity_id
_entity_poly.type
_entity_poly.pdbx_seq_one_letter_code
_entity_poly.pdbx_strand_id
1 'polypeptide(L)'
;MRQSLKSNLVITHTVSRQHNSFFHYDSNAKTYFIEQLQTCKNLISATTTHSNVVKSGLSNDTFTTNHLINCYVRFLKINHAHKLFDEMPQRNVVSWTSLMAGYVTCGRPNTALWLFHQMQGTLVLPNEFTFATLINACSILASLDMGRRIHGRVEVMGFESNRVVCSSLIDMYGKCNHVDEARMVFDSMCVRNVVSWTSMITTYAQNAQGHHALQLFREFTHLRMEKPNHFMLCSVISACASLGSLGSGKVTHGMVIRLCHDANDVVATALVDMYAKCGCVHYSDKVFRRIPNPSVIPYTSMIVGAAKYGLGTLSLQLFQEMIDRRIKPNDVTFVGVLHACSHSGLIDKGLELFNSMNGKYRVMPDSKHYTCVADMLGRIGRVEEAYQLAKSVHVERDGYSILWGTLLSASRLHGRVDIAFEASRRLIESNQQVAGAYVTLSNAYALAGDWENAHQLRSEMKHTGICKEPGSSWIEIKNSTYVFHAGDVSKCSQANEILSLLKELKHRMKERGYVGRTTGLVFVDIEEEAKEEIVSLHSEKLALAFGLINMPKGVTIRVMKNLRMCRDCHESFKLISDIVERDFVVRDVNRFHHFKNGLCTCGDFW
;
A
#
# COMPACT_ATOMS: atom_id res chain seq x y z
N MET A 1 -51.53 -69.94 25.88
CA MET A 1 -51.29 -68.51 26.11
C MET A 1 -49.82 -68.14 26.32
N ARG A 2 -48.85 -69.02 26.15
CA ARG A 2 -47.40 -68.73 26.31
C ARG A 2 -46.58 -68.77 24.99
N GLN A 3 -47.19 -69.08 23.86
CA GLN A 3 -46.52 -69.12 22.54
C GLN A 3 -46.74 -67.86 21.69
N SER A 4 -47.75 -67.01 21.98
CA SER A 4 -48.03 -65.79 21.23
C SER A 4 -47.20 -64.58 21.69
N LEU A 5 -46.61 -64.63 22.90
CA LEU A 5 -45.76 -63.56 23.45
C LEU A 5 -44.28 -63.65 22.99
N LYS A 6 -43.81 -64.83 22.50
CA LYS A 6 -42.43 -64.92 21.98
C LYS A 6 -42.26 -64.45 20.54
N SER A 7 -43.32 -64.50 19.73
CA SER A 7 -43.26 -64.01 18.34
C SER A 7 -43.26 -62.49 18.26
N ASN A 8 -43.92 -61.77 19.18
CA ASN A 8 -43.92 -60.31 19.18
C ASN A 8 -42.62 -59.68 19.75
N LEU A 9 -41.85 -60.42 20.57
CA LEU A 9 -40.56 -59.93 21.08
C LEU A 9 -39.44 -60.09 20.05
N VAL A 10 -39.54 -61.06 19.14
CA VAL A 10 -38.53 -61.28 18.07
C VAL A 10 -38.71 -60.24 16.95
N ILE A 11 -39.95 -59.83 16.67
CA ILE A 11 -40.22 -58.82 15.62
C ILE A 11 -39.77 -57.42 16.10
N THR A 12 -39.95 -57.07 17.36
CA THR A 12 -39.49 -55.80 17.92
C THR A 12 -37.96 -55.71 18.01
N HIS A 13 -37.24 -56.80 18.29
CA HIS A 13 -35.76 -56.81 18.30
C HIS A 13 -35.13 -56.76 16.91
N THR A 14 -35.78 -57.36 15.90
CA THR A 14 -35.29 -57.31 14.51
C THR A 14 -35.51 -55.94 13.90
N VAL A 15 -36.64 -55.29 14.15
CA VAL A 15 -36.89 -53.90 13.65
C VAL A 15 -35.98 -52.88 14.34
N SER A 16 -35.69 -53.01 15.64
CA SER A 16 -34.77 -52.10 16.33
C SER A 16 -33.29 -52.31 15.90
N ARG A 17 -32.88 -53.56 15.58
CA ARG A 17 -31.53 -53.80 15.02
C ARG A 17 -31.38 -53.36 13.58
N GLN A 18 -32.39 -53.46 12.72
CA GLN A 18 -32.35 -52.90 11.38
C GLN A 18 -32.37 -51.35 11.41
N HIS A 19 -33.14 -50.70 12.27
CA HIS A 19 -33.11 -49.27 12.39
C HIS A 19 -31.78 -48.76 12.93
N ASN A 20 -31.20 -49.39 13.96
CA ASN A 20 -29.89 -49.00 14.46
C ASN A 20 -28.73 -49.26 13.46
N SER A 21 -28.81 -50.32 12.65
CA SER A 21 -27.80 -50.57 11.59
C SER A 21 -27.92 -49.57 10.43
N PHE A 22 -29.13 -49.12 10.11
CA PHE A 22 -29.36 -48.08 9.09
C PHE A 22 -28.84 -46.72 9.57
N PHE A 23 -29.07 -46.33 10.80
CA PHE A 23 -28.53 -45.09 11.36
C PHE A 23 -27.00 -45.12 11.51
N HIS A 24 -26.38 -46.24 11.84
CA HIS A 24 -24.94 -46.38 11.93
C HIS A 24 -24.26 -46.41 10.54
N TYR A 25 -24.89 -46.96 9.52
CA TYR A 25 -24.36 -46.98 8.15
C TYR A 25 -24.43 -45.60 7.50
N ASP A 26 -25.50 -44.84 7.74
CA ASP A 26 -25.72 -43.49 7.26
C ASP A 26 -24.73 -42.48 7.90
N SER A 27 -24.45 -42.61 9.17
CA SER A 27 -23.48 -41.79 9.92
C SER A 27 -22.04 -41.99 9.43
N ASN A 28 -21.62 -43.23 9.16
CA ASN A 28 -20.27 -43.54 8.65
C ASN A 28 -20.08 -43.07 7.21
N ALA A 29 -21.08 -43.26 6.34
CA ALA A 29 -21.05 -42.77 4.95
C ALA A 29 -20.99 -41.22 4.90
N LYS A 30 -21.76 -40.55 5.75
CA LYS A 30 -21.77 -39.10 5.86
C LYS A 30 -20.40 -38.53 6.27
N THR A 31 -19.79 -39.10 7.31
CA THR A 31 -18.46 -38.70 7.78
C THR A 31 -17.41 -38.90 6.70
N TYR A 32 -17.44 -40.05 6.03
CA TYR A 32 -16.54 -40.35 4.92
C TYR A 32 -16.62 -39.33 3.78
N PHE A 33 -17.82 -38.98 3.31
CA PHE A 33 -17.96 -37.99 2.24
C PHE A 33 -17.51 -36.60 2.67
N ILE A 34 -17.73 -36.19 3.92
CA ILE A 34 -17.28 -34.92 4.45
C ILE A 34 -15.74 -34.84 4.44
N GLU A 35 -15.06 -35.88 4.92
CA GLU A 35 -13.60 -35.95 4.88
C GLU A 35 -13.07 -35.90 3.42
N GLN A 36 -13.71 -36.62 2.50
CA GLN A 36 -13.38 -36.54 1.08
C GLN A 36 -13.56 -35.12 0.53
N LEU A 37 -14.67 -34.45 0.83
CA LEU A 37 -14.93 -33.08 0.38
C LEU A 37 -13.94 -32.08 0.97
N GLN A 38 -13.53 -32.26 2.23
CA GLN A 38 -12.54 -31.38 2.88
C GLN A 38 -11.14 -31.56 2.31
N THR A 39 -10.77 -32.79 1.91
CA THR A 39 -9.43 -33.13 1.41
C THR A 39 -9.30 -33.09 -0.11
N CYS A 40 -10.37 -32.85 -0.87
CA CYS A 40 -10.36 -32.71 -2.33
C CYS A 40 -9.31 -31.71 -2.81
N LYS A 41 -8.41 -32.15 -3.70
CA LYS A 41 -7.32 -31.33 -4.26
C LYS A 41 -7.66 -30.73 -5.63
N ASN A 42 -8.67 -31.22 -6.32
CA ASN A 42 -9.07 -30.77 -7.65
C ASN A 42 -10.59 -30.89 -7.87
N LEU A 43 -11.07 -30.22 -8.91
CA LEU A 43 -12.49 -30.19 -9.26
C LEU A 43 -13.05 -31.57 -9.64
N ILE A 44 -12.24 -32.40 -10.31
CA ILE A 44 -12.66 -33.76 -10.74
C ILE A 44 -12.99 -34.61 -9.52
N SER A 45 -12.13 -34.62 -8.51
CA SER A 45 -12.37 -35.29 -7.24
C SER A 45 -13.65 -34.75 -6.55
N ALA A 46 -13.87 -33.43 -6.55
CA ALA A 46 -15.08 -32.84 -5.99
C ALA A 46 -16.36 -33.31 -6.72
N THR A 47 -16.38 -33.33 -8.04
CA THR A 47 -17.53 -33.79 -8.84
C THR A 47 -17.79 -35.28 -8.68
N THR A 48 -16.74 -36.09 -8.57
CA THR A 48 -16.88 -37.53 -8.30
C THR A 48 -17.50 -37.78 -6.92
N THR A 49 -17.00 -37.08 -5.90
CA THR A 49 -17.57 -37.19 -4.54
C THR A 49 -19.00 -36.68 -4.50
N HIS A 50 -19.34 -35.62 -5.22
CA HIS A 50 -20.71 -35.11 -5.34
C HIS A 50 -21.63 -36.19 -5.96
N SER A 51 -21.21 -36.83 -7.08
CA SER A 51 -22.00 -37.91 -7.69
C SER A 51 -22.25 -39.09 -6.75
N ASN A 52 -21.27 -39.43 -5.90
CA ASN A 52 -21.42 -40.47 -4.89
C ASN A 52 -22.37 -40.05 -3.76
N VAL A 53 -22.35 -38.80 -3.32
CA VAL A 53 -23.30 -38.24 -2.36
C VAL A 53 -24.73 -38.32 -2.88
N VAL A 54 -24.96 -37.98 -4.16
CA VAL A 54 -26.28 -38.11 -4.82
C VAL A 54 -26.73 -39.59 -4.85
N LYS A 55 -25.86 -40.51 -5.28
CA LYS A 55 -26.15 -41.96 -5.33
C LYS A 55 -26.46 -42.57 -3.97
N SER A 56 -25.88 -41.99 -2.90
CA SER A 56 -26.09 -42.44 -1.52
C SER A 56 -27.35 -41.84 -0.89
N GLY A 57 -28.13 -41.01 -1.61
CA GLY A 57 -29.33 -40.36 -1.10
C GLY A 57 -29.09 -39.22 -0.11
N LEU A 58 -27.83 -38.79 0.05
CA LEU A 58 -27.43 -37.71 0.98
C LEU A 58 -27.54 -36.29 0.41
N SER A 59 -28.07 -36.13 -0.80
CA SER A 59 -28.26 -34.83 -1.46
C SER A 59 -29.22 -33.89 -0.72
N ASN A 60 -30.15 -34.44 0.05
CA ASN A 60 -31.12 -33.64 0.83
C ASN A 60 -30.63 -33.36 2.27
N ASP A 61 -29.47 -33.91 2.67
CA ASP A 61 -28.91 -33.63 3.98
C ASP A 61 -28.25 -32.25 4.00
N THR A 62 -28.82 -31.31 4.76
CA THR A 62 -28.35 -29.91 4.84
C THR A 62 -26.87 -29.80 5.19
N PHE A 63 -26.38 -30.66 6.10
CA PHE A 63 -24.99 -30.62 6.52
C PHE A 63 -24.01 -31.03 5.41
N THR A 64 -24.30 -32.14 4.73
CA THR A 64 -23.50 -32.62 3.58
C THR A 64 -23.54 -31.64 2.42
N THR A 65 -24.71 -31.05 2.12
CA THR A 65 -24.86 -30.07 1.05
C THR A 65 -24.11 -28.77 1.35
N ASN A 66 -24.05 -28.32 2.60
CA ASN A 66 -23.21 -27.18 2.99
C ASN A 66 -21.72 -27.46 2.74
N HIS A 67 -21.24 -28.69 2.99
CA HIS A 67 -19.88 -29.07 2.66
C HIS A 67 -19.61 -29.12 1.14
N LEU A 68 -20.60 -29.55 0.34
CA LEU A 68 -20.53 -29.47 -1.12
C LEU A 68 -20.47 -28.03 -1.62
N ILE A 69 -21.32 -27.14 -1.09
CA ILE A 69 -21.29 -25.70 -1.39
C ILE A 69 -19.89 -25.15 -1.12
N ASN A 70 -19.35 -25.37 0.09
CA ASN A 70 -18.01 -24.89 0.47
C ASN A 70 -16.91 -25.51 -0.43
N CYS A 71 -17.04 -26.76 -0.82
CA CYS A 71 -16.12 -27.42 -1.74
C CYS A 71 -16.11 -26.73 -3.11
N TYR A 72 -17.28 -26.48 -3.72
CA TYR A 72 -17.36 -25.77 -4.99
C TYR A 72 -16.89 -24.32 -4.90
N VAL A 73 -17.16 -23.62 -3.80
CA VAL A 73 -16.64 -22.28 -3.52
C VAL A 73 -15.11 -22.28 -3.52
N ARG A 74 -14.47 -23.24 -2.86
CA ARG A 74 -13.01 -23.40 -2.84
C ARG A 74 -12.39 -23.53 -4.24
N PHE A 75 -13.11 -24.17 -5.17
CA PHE A 75 -12.71 -24.28 -6.57
C PHE A 75 -13.24 -23.15 -7.47
N LEU A 76 -13.76 -22.05 -6.88
CA LEU A 76 -14.32 -20.89 -7.58
C LEU A 76 -15.47 -21.23 -8.55
N LYS A 77 -16.19 -22.34 -8.30
CA LYS A 77 -17.33 -22.78 -9.10
C LYS A 77 -18.65 -22.34 -8.47
N ILE A 78 -18.80 -21.02 -8.31
CA ILE A 78 -19.92 -20.41 -7.59
C ILE A 78 -21.31 -20.79 -8.18
N ASN A 79 -21.41 -20.96 -9.50
CA ASN A 79 -22.68 -21.34 -10.14
C ASN A 79 -23.14 -22.74 -9.71
N HIS A 80 -22.22 -23.69 -9.48
CA HIS A 80 -22.55 -25.02 -8.98
C HIS A 80 -22.96 -24.95 -7.49
N ALA A 81 -22.27 -24.11 -6.71
CA ALA A 81 -22.64 -23.88 -5.32
C ALA A 81 -24.03 -23.24 -5.19
N HIS A 82 -24.37 -22.30 -6.06
CA HIS A 82 -25.70 -21.65 -6.07
C HIS A 82 -26.80 -22.64 -6.45
N LYS A 83 -26.57 -23.46 -7.50
CA LYS A 83 -27.54 -24.49 -7.93
C LYS A 83 -27.84 -25.47 -6.78
N LEU A 84 -26.79 -25.95 -6.08
CA LEU A 84 -26.98 -26.81 -4.90
C LEU A 84 -27.82 -26.11 -3.82
N PHE A 85 -27.54 -24.83 -3.56
CA PHE A 85 -28.29 -24.05 -2.60
C PHE A 85 -29.78 -23.93 -3.00
N ASP A 86 -30.09 -23.73 -4.28
CA ASP A 86 -31.45 -23.65 -4.78
C ASP A 86 -32.22 -24.96 -4.66
N GLU A 87 -31.51 -26.08 -4.82
CA GLU A 87 -32.06 -27.43 -4.73
C GLU A 87 -32.27 -27.90 -3.26
N MET A 88 -31.72 -27.17 -2.25
CA MET A 88 -31.88 -27.53 -0.84
C MET A 88 -33.33 -27.39 -0.37
N PRO A 89 -33.94 -28.48 0.20
CA PRO A 89 -35.28 -28.44 0.77
C PRO A 89 -35.38 -27.51 1.99
N GLN A 90 -34.32 -27.50 2.81
CA GLN A 90 -34.20 -26.66 4.01
C GLN A 90 -32.85 -25.97 4.03
N ARG A 91 -32.86 -24.66 4.19
CA ARG A 91 -31.67 -23.82 4.27
C ARG A 91 -31.52 -23.29 5.70
N ASN A 92 -30.33 -23.47 6.28
CA ASN A 92 -29.99 -22.91 7.59
C ASN A 92 -29.02 -21.72 7.48
N VAL A 93 -28.65 -21.12 8.60
CA VAL A 93 -27.71 -19.96 8.61
C VAL A 93 -26.37 -20.30 7.95
N VAL A 94 -25.89 -21.56 8.06
CA VAL A 94 -24.64 -21.99 7.43
C VAL A 94 -24.77 -22.02 5.91
N SER A 95 -25.89 -22.51 5.36
CA SER A 95 -26.17 -22.55 3.91
C SER A 95 -26.10 -21.15 3.31
N TRP A 96 -26.81 -20.19 3.92
CA TRP A 96 -26.83 -18.79 3.49
C TRP A 96 -25.44 -18.16 3.59
N THR A 97 -24.76 -18.32 4.74
CA THR A 97 -23.44 -17.73 4.97
C THR A 97 -22.37 -18.30 4.04
N SER A 98 -22.39 -19.63 3.82
CA SER A 98 -21.46 -20.30 2.89
C SER A 98 -21.60 -19.78 1.46
N LEU A 99 -22.84 -19.63 0.97
CA LEU A 99 -23.07 -19.10 -0.37
C LEU A 99 -22.66 -17.63 -0.49
N MET A 100 -23.04 -16.79 0.50
CA MET A 100 -22.61 -15.38 0.54
C MET A 100 -21.09 -15.25 0.56
N ALA A 101 -20.39 -16.01 1.40
CA ALA A 101 -18.93 -16.05 1.45
C ALA A 101 -18.33 -16.49 0.12
N GLY A 102 -18.97 -17.46 -0.56
CA GLY A 102 -18.60 -17.89 -1.90
C GLY A 102 -18.67 -16.76 -2.94
N TYR A 103 -19.73 -15.97 -2.93
CA TYR A 103 -19.86 -14.83 -3.82
C TYR A 103 -18.82 -13.74 -3.53
N VAL A 104 -18.55 -13.45 -2.26
CA VAL A 104 -17.49 -12.52 -1.86
C VAL A 104 -16.12 -13.00 -2.37
N THR A 105 -15.80 -14.28 -2.17
CA THR A 105 -14.54 -14.89 -2.63
C THR A 105 -14.39 -14.86 -4.16
N CYS A 106 -15.50 -15.03 -4.89
CA CYS A 106 -15.52 -14.97 -6.35
C CYS A 106 -15.60 -13.53 -6.92
N GLY A 107 -15.37 -12.49 -6.11
CA GLY A 107 -15.36 -11.10 -6.54
C GLY A 107 -16.75 -10.52 -6.90
N ARG A 108 -17.82 -11.09 -6.36
CA ARG A 108 -19.21 -10.63 -6.56
C ARG A 108 -19.88 -10.21 -5.24
N PRO A 109 -19.34 -9.25 -4.50
CA PRO A 109 -19.83 -8.86 -3.17
C PRO A 109 -21.26 -8.30 -3.20
N ASN A 110 -21.68 -7.63 -4.28
CA ASN A 110 -23.05 -7.15 -4.42
C ASN A 110 -24.09 -8.29 -4.39
N THR A 111 -23.77 -9.44 -4.96
CA THR A 111 -24.65 -10.61 -4.92
C THR A 111 -24.77 -11.17 -3.50
N ALA A 112 -23.69 -11.11 -2.70
CA ALA A 112 -23.75 -11.51 -1.29
C ALA A 112 -24.68 -10.60 -0.47
N LEU A 113 -24.65 -9.29 -0.70
CA LEU A 113 -25.56 -8.32 -0.07
C LEU A 113 -27.01 -8.55 -0.49
N TRP A 114 -27.25 -8.87 -1.76
CA TRP A 114 -28.58 -9.23 -2.26
C TRP A 114 -29.09 -10.52 -1.61
N LEU A 115 -28.26 -11.57 -1.49
CA LEU A 115 -28.60 -12.81 -0.80
C LEU A 115 -28.98 -12.57 0.67
N PHE A 116 -28.30 -11.64 1.34
CA PHE A 116 -28.67 -11.27 2.70
C PHE A 116 -30.07 -10.65 2.76
N HIS A 117 -30.43 -9.81 1.79
CA HIS A 117 -31.78 -9.28 1.71
C HIS A 117 -32.83 -10.40 1.51
N GLN A 118 -32.52 -11.42 0.70
CA GLN A 118 -33.39 -12.60 0.56
C GLN A 118 -33.48 -13.41 1.87
N MET A 119 -32.36 -13.60 2.56
CA MET A 119 -32.31 -14.28 3.87
C MET A 119 -33.24 -13.60 4.89
N GLN A 120 -33.32 -12.28 4.89
CA GLN A 120 -34.19 -11.51 5.79
C GLN A 120 -35.70 -11.78 5.57
N GLY A 121 -36.09 -12.21 4.38
CA GLY A 121 -37.46 -12.66 4.07
C GLY A 121 -37.76 -14.07 4.59
N THR A 122 -36.78 -14.76 5.19
CA THR A 122 -36.93 -16.10 5.78
C THR A 122 -36.93 -16.04 7.32
N LEU A 123 -37.24 -17.16 7.97
CA LEU A 123 -37.16 -17.28 9.43
C LEU A 123 -35.72 -17.53 9.94
N VAL A 124 -34.73 -17.54 9.05
CA VAL A 124 -33.34 -17.83 9.41
C VAL A 124 -32.67 -16.55 9.89
N LEU A 125 -32.25 -16.51 11.15
CA LEU A 125 -31.55 -15.36 11.72
C LEU A 125 -30.05 -15.39 11.35
N PRO A 126 -29.46 -14.23 11.00
CA PRO A 126 -28.02 -14.11 10.79
C PRO A 126 -27.25 -14.32 12.10
N ASN A 127 -26.03 -14.86 11.99
CA ASN A 127 -25.09 -15.00 13.09
C ASN A 127 -23.84 -14.12 12.87
N GLU A 128 -22.87 -14.20 13.78
CA GLU A 128 -21.61 -13.45 13.72
C GLU A 128 -20.83 -13.68 12.41
N PHE A 129 -20.84 -14.90 11.87
CA PHE A 129 -20.16 -15.22 10.60
C PHE A 129 -20.89 -14.63 9.41
N THR A 130 -22.22 -14.56 9.47
CA THR A 130 -23.03 -13.86 8.45
C THR A 130 -22.66 -12.39 8.42
N PHE A 131 -22.65 -11.72 9.58
CA PHE A 131 -22.26 -10.31 9.66
C PHE A 131 -20.82 -10.07 9.23
N ALA A 132 -19.86 -10.89 9.66
CA ALA A 132 -18.46 -10.78 9.22
C ALA A 132 -18.33 -10.89 7.69
N THR A 133 -19.09 -11.80 7.06
CA THR A 133 -19.11 -11.95 5.59
C THR A 133 -19.66 -10.72 4.88
N LEU A 134 -20.74 -10.14 5.39
CA LEU A 134 -21.36 -8.93 4.82
C LEU A 134 -20.48 -7.70 5.00
N ILE A 135 -19.86 -7.54 6.17
CA ILE A 135 -18.90 -6.47 6.46
C ILE A 135 -17.71 -6.58 5.51
N ASN A 136 -17.19 -7.79 5.28
CA ASN A 136 -16.13 -8.02 4.29
C ASN A 136 -16.59 -7.69 2.86
N ALA A 137 -17.84 -7.97 2.49
CA ALA A 137 -18.40 -7.54 1.21
C ALA A 137 -18.39 -6.01 1.07
N CYS A 138 -18.81 -5.27 2.12
CA CYS A 138 -18.75 -3.81 2.16
C CYS A 138 -17.32 -3.28 2.07
N SER A 139 -16.39 -3.95 2.74
CA SER A 139 -14.95 -3.66 2.72
C SER A 139 -14.35 -3.76 1.30
N ILE A 140 -14.70 -4.82 0.55
CA ILE A 140 -14.24 -4.99 -0.84
C ILE A 140 -14.83 -3.94 -1.79
N LEU A 141 -16.10 -3.54 -1.54
CA LEU A 141 -16.76 -2.48 -2.32
C LEU A 141 -16.32 -1.07 -1.93
N ALA A 142 -15.55 -0.92 -0.86
CA ALA A 142 -15.27 0.36 -0.21
C ALA A 142 -16.54 1.20 0.03
N SER A 143 -17.66 0.54 0.32
CA SER A 143 -18.98 1.16 0.49
C SER A 143 -19.24 1.48 1.96
N LEU A 144 -18.93 2.71 2.36
CA LEU A 144 -19.11 3.18 3.73
C LEU A 144 -20.57 3.17 4.16
N ASP A 145 -21.48 3.65 3.32
CA ASP A 145 -22.92 3.74 3.66
C ASP A 145 -23.53 2.37 3.94
N MET A 146 -23.20 1.39 3.11
CA MET A 146 -23.64 0.01 3.33
C MET A 146 -22.99 -0.58 4.59
N GLY A 147 -21.69 -0.30 4.80
CA GLY A 147 -20.96 -0.70 5.99
C GLY A 147 -21.61 -0.17 7.27
N ARG A 148 -21.97 1.11 7.32
CA ARG A 148 -22.68 1.72 8.46
C ARG A 148 -24.08 1.11 8.70
N ARG A 149 -24.82 0.81 7.62
CA ARG A 149 -26.12 0.12 7.75
C ARG A 149 -25.98 -1.28 8.35
N ILE A 150 -24.98 -2.03 7.93
CA ILE A 150 -24.69 -3.35 8.52
C ILE A 150 -24.22 -3.20 9.96
N HIS A 151 -23.40 -2.21 10.30
CA HIS A 151 -22.96 -1.93 11.66
C HIS A 151 -24.16 -1.64 12.58
N GLY A 152 -25.09 -0.77 12.20
CA GLY A 152 -26.31 -0.53 12.97
C GLY A 152 -27.17 -1.79 13.17
N ARG A 153 -27.17 -2.71 12.18
CA ARG A 153 -27.82 -4.02 12.35
C ARG A 153 -27.10 -4.94 13.34
N VAL A 154 -25.77 -4.91 13.34
CA VAL A 154 -24.92 -5.63 14.33
C VAL A 154 -25.29 -5.19 15.74
N GLU A 155 -25.44 -3.89 15.98
CA GLU A 155 -25.83 -3.32 17.27
C GLU A 155 -27.25 -3.77 17.69
N VAL A 156 -28.24 -3.61 16.79
CA VAL A 156 -29.64 -4.02 17.06
C VAL A 156 -29.76 -5.52 17.38
N MET A 157 -28.90 -6.36 16.82
CA MET A 157 -28.91 -7.80 17.05
C MET A 157 -27.97 -8.28 18.18
N GLY A 158 -27.31 -7.37 18.88
CA GLY A 158 -26.47 -7.66 20.05
C GLY A 158 -25.12 -8.30 19.74
N PHE A 159 -24.55 -8.05 18.53
CA PHE A 159 -23.24 -8.56 18.14
C PHE A 159 -22.11 -7.53 18.29
N GLU A 160 -22.37 -6.36 18.87
CA GLU A 160 -21.42 -5.25 19.06
C GLU A 160 -20.19 -5.63 19.91
N SER A 161 -20.32 -6.63 20.77
CA SER A 161 -19.21 -7.16 21.60
C SER A 161 -18.53 -8.39 21.00
N ASN A 162 -19.01 -8.88 19.85
CA ASN A 162 -18.43 -10.08 19.24
C ASN A 162 -17.10 -9.77 18.56
N ARG A 163 -16.02 -10.44 18.98
CA ARG A 163 -14.64 -10.19 18.51
C ARG A 163 -14.45 -10.35 17.00
N VAL A 164 -15.15 -11.30 16.37
CA VAL A 164 -15.05 -11.54 14.93
C VAL A 164 -15.69 -10.39 14.16
N VAL A 165 -16.87 -9.98 14.58
CA VAL A 165 -17.61 -8.86 13.98
C VAL A 165 -16.85 -7.55 14.16
N CYS A 166 -16.38 -7.23 15.37
CA CYS A 166 -15.60 -6.03 15.63
C CYS A 166 -14.32 -5.97 14.78
N SER A 167 -13.58 -7.08 14.69
CA SER A 167 -12.37 -7.12 13.86
C SER A 167 -12.67 -6.89 12.38
N SER A 168 -13.81 -7.38 11.89
CA SER A 168 -14.28 -7.14 10.51
C SER A 168 -14.72 -5.69 10.31
N LEU A 169 -15.38 -5.06 11.29
CA LEU A 169 -15.77 -3.64 11.25
C LEU A 169 -14.54 -2.73 11.21
N ILE A 170 -13.52 -3.02 12.03
CA ILE A 170 -12.26 -2.27 12.03
C ILE A 170 -11.61 -2.31 10.63
N ASP A 171 -11.53 -3.49 9.99
CA ASP A 171 -11.00 -3.65 8.64
C ASP A 171 -11.84 -2.89 7.59
N MET A 172 -13.16 -2.98 7.69
CA MET A 172 -14.09 -2.30 6.77
C MET A 172 -13.96 -0.78 6.85
N TYR A 173 -13.99 -0.21 8.06
CA TYR A 173 -13.81 1.23 8.24
C TYR A 173 -12.43 1.68 7.76
N GLY A 174 -11.39 0.90 8.04
CA GLY A 174 -10.02 1.15 7.57
C GLY A 174 -9.92 1.21 6.05
N LYS A 175 -10.54 0.26 5.33
CA LYS A 175 -10.56 0.23 3.87
C LYS A 175 -11.44 1.33 3.23
N CYS A 176 -12.39 1.85 3.99
CA CYS A 176 -13.17 3.03 3.61
C CYS A 176 -12.47 4.36 3.98
N ASN A 177 -11.24 4.36 4.45
CA ASN A 177 -10.48 5.53 4.94
C ASN A 177 -11.10 6.26 6.15
N HIS A 178 -11.92 5.56 6.94
CA HIS A 178 -12.57 6.05 8.14
C HIS A 178 -11.91 5.49 9.40
N VAL A 179 -10.69 5.96 9.66
CA VAL A 179 -9.80 5.42 10.70
C VAL A 179 -10.34 5.71 12.11
N ASP A 180 -11.01 6.86 12.30
CA ASP A 180 -11.54 7.27 13.60
C ASP A 180 -12.68 6.35 14.04
N GLU A 181 -13.59 5.98 13.13
CA GLU A 181 -14.65 5.00 13.40
C GLU A 181 -14.08 3.59 13.67
N ALA A 182 -13.03 3.20 12.93
CA ALA A 182 -12.33 1.95 13.21
C ALA A 182 -11.73 1.96 14.63
N ARG A 183 -11.17 3.11 15.04
CA ARG A 183 -10.62 3.30 16.40
C ARG A 183 -11.71 3.25 17.47
N MET A 184 -12.86 3.87 17.24
CA MET A 184 -14.01 3.81 18.16
C MET A 184 -14.46 2.36 18.37
N VAL A 185 -14.60 1.56 17.30
CA VAL A 185 -14.95 0.13 17.42
C VAL A 185 -13.87 -0.62 18.19
N PHE A 186 -12.59 -0.37 17.93
CA PHE A 186 -11.49 -1.01 18.66
C PHE A 186 -11.52 -0.67 20.17
N ASP A 187 -11.78 0.60 20.51
CA ASP A 187 -11.79 1.07 21.90
C ASP A 187 -13.01 0.55 22.68
N SER A 188 -14.15 0.36 22.02
CA SER A 188 -15.37 -0.23 22.65
C SER A 188 -15.23 -1.72 22.96
N MET A 189 -14.24 -2.43 22.42
CA MET A 189 -14.04 -3.85 22.69
C MET A 189 -13.61 -4.13 24.13
N CYS A 190 -14.42 -4.83 24.91
CA CYS A 190 -14.08 -5.26 26.26
C CYS A 190 -12.90 -6.24 26.32
N VAL A 191 -12.82 -7.15 25.34
CA VAL A 191 -11.74 -8.15 25.24
C VAL A 191 -11.13 -8.09 23.83
N ARG A 192 -9.86 -7.70 23.78
CA ARG A 192 -9.07 -7.62 22.53
C ARG A 192 -8.17 -8.83 22.42
N ASN A 193 -8.10 -9.45 21.23
CA ASN A 193 -7.20 -10.55 20.91
C ASN A 193 -6.19 -10.11 19.83
N VAL A 194 -5.21 -10.97 19.51
CA VAL A 194 -4.19 -10.66 18.49
C VAL A 194 -4.80 -10.25 17.14
N VAL A 195 -5.99 -10.75 16.79
CA VAL A 195 -6.67 -10.41 15.52
C VAL A 195 -7.16 -8.97 15.53
N SER A 196 -7.86 -8.52 16.59
CA SER A 196 -8.34 -7.14 16.70
C SER A 196 -7.20 -6.12 16.73
N TRP A 197 -6.12 -6.42 17.48
CA TRP A 197 -4.90 -5.60 17.48
C TRP A 197 -4.28 -5.54 16.06
N THR A 198 -4.19 -6.69 15.37
CA THR A 198 -3.67 -6.75 14.00
C THR A 198 -4.52 -5.90 13.05
N SER A 199 -5.84 -6.02 13.12
CA SER A 199 -6.76 -5.24 12.27
C SER A 199 -6.57 -3.74 12.46
N MET A 200 -6.46 -3.26 13.73
CA MET A 200 -6.28 -1.83 13.98
C MET A 200 -4.90 -1.31 13.57
N ILE A 201 -3.83 -2.07 13.84
CA ILE A 201 -2.47 -1.73 13.39
C ILE A 201 -2.40 -1.69 11.86
N THR A 202 -3.05 -2.65 11.18
CA THR A 202 -3.12 -2.69 9.71
C THR A 202 -3.89 -1.50 9.15
N THR A 203 -5.01 -1.15 9.78
CA THR A 203 -5.80 0.04 9.43
C THR A 203 -4.95 1.30 9.49
N TYR A 204 -4.22 1.54 10.57
CA TYR A 204 -3.31 2.69 10.66
C TYR A 204 -2.20 2.66 9.59
N ALA A 205 -1.58 1.50 9.37
CA ALA A 205 -0.49 1.36 8.40
C ALA A 205 -0.96 1.62 6.96
N GLN A 206 -2.15 1.15 6.58
CA GLN A 206 -2.72 1.32 5.24
C GLN A 206 -3.22 2.75 4.98
N ASN A 207 -3.65 3.47 6.02
CA ASN A 207 -4.13 4.84 5.93
C ASN A 207 -3.04 5.90 6.20
N ALA A 208 -1.79 5.59 5.91
CA ALA A 208 -0.65 6.49 6.07
C ALA A 208 -0.43 7.03 7.50
N GLN A 209 -1.07 6.44 8.51
CA GLN A 209 -0.93 6.79 9.93
C GLN A 209 0.11 5.88 10.63
N GLY A 210 1.28 5.74 10.02
CA GLY A 210 2.33 4.82 10.48
C GLY A 210 2.78 5.06 11.93
N HIS A 211 2.77 6.32 12.40
CA HIS A 211 3.12 6.63 13.80
C HIS A 211 2.15 6.00 14.79
N HIS A 212 0.84 6.08 14.54
CA HIS A 212 -0.18 5.44 15.37
C HIS A 212 -0.07 3.92 15.33
N ALA A 213 0.25 3.35 14.16
CA ALA A 213 0.50 1.92 14.03
C ALA A 213 1.67 1.45 14.93
N LEU A 214 2.79 2.19 14.93
CA LEU A 214 3.94 1.87 15.77
C LEU A 214 3.67 2.09 17.26
N GLN A 215 2.91 3.12 17.61
CA GLN A 215 2.48 3.36 18.99
C GLN A 215 1.61 2.21 19.49
N LEU A 216 0.58 1.84 18.73
CA LEU A 216 -0.33 0.75 19.09
C LEU A 216 0.41 -0.59 19.20
N PHE A 217 1.39 -0.84 18.33
CA PHE A 217 2.24 -2.04 18.44
C PHE A 217 3.09 -2.05 19.72
N ARG A 218 3.62 -0.90 20.15
CA ARG A 218 4.32 -0.79 21.45
C ARG A 218 3.38 -1.11 22.61
N GLU A 219 2.16 -0.55 22.62
CA GLU A 219 1.14 -0.87 23.61
C GLU A 219 0.86 -2.38 23.67
N PHE A 220 0.62 -3.03 22.50
CA PHE A 220 0.45 -4.48 22.41
C PHE A 220 1.61 -5.26 23.02
N THR A 221 2.84 -4.87 22.70
CA THR A 221 4.05 -5.57 23.19
C THR A 221 4.28 -5.37 24.70
N HIS A 222 3.86 -4.22 25.25
CA HIS A 222 3.92 -3.96 26.69
C HIS A 222 2.94 -4.81 27.50
N LEU A 223 1.77 -5.11 26.94
CA LEU A 223 0.77 -5.95 27.60
C LEU A 223 1.22 -7.41 27.80
N ARG A 224 2.18 -7.90 27.02
CA ARG A 224 2.77 -9.25 27.08
C ARG A 224 1.75 -10.40 27.12
N MET A 225 0.51 -10.17 26.69
CA MET A 225 -0.57 -11.16 26.77
C MET A 225 -0.46 -12.22 25.66
N GLU A 226 -0.08 -11.80 24.45
CA GLU A 226 0.02 -12.66 23.27
C GLU A 226 1.27 -12.33 22.45
N LYS A 227 1.72 -13.29 21.64
CA LYS A 227 2.84 -13.04 20.69
C LYS A 227 2.29 -12.43 19.41
N PRO A 228 3.02 -11.46 18.80
CA PRO A 228 2.65 -10.94 17.49
C PRO A 228 2.63 -12.06 16.44
N ASN A 229 1.61 -12.10 15.62
CA ASN A 229 1.54 -12.99 14.49
C ASN A 229 2.26 -12.37 13.27
N HIS A 230 2.48 -13.16 12.22
CA HIS A 230 3.17 -12.71 11.01
C HIS A 230 2.42 -11.57 10.28
N PHE A 231 1.09 -11.52 10.33
CA PHE A 231 0.30 -10.43 9.74
C PHE A 231 0.54 -9.10 10.46
N MET A 232 0.53 -9.11 11.79
CA MET A 232 0.84 -7.92 12.60
C MET A 232 2.26 -7.42 12.29
N LEU A 233 3.24 -8.33 12.25
CA LEU A 233 4.63 -7.98 11.94
C LEU A 233 4.76 -7.37 10.53
N CYS A 234 4.07 -7.92 9.52
CA CYS A 234 4.04 -7.33 8.18
C CYS A 234 3.47 -5.91 8.17
N SER A 235 2.38 -5.66 8.91
CA SER A 235 1.77 -4.33 9.00
C SER A 235 2.68 -3.32 9.71
N VAL A 236 3.36 -3.74 10.78
CA VAL A 236 4.36 -2.91 11.48
C VAL A 236 5.58 -2.62 10.58
N ILE A 237 6.08 -3.62 9.85
CA ILE A 237 7.18 -3.45 8.89
C ILE A 237 6.75 -2.48 7.77
N SER A 238 5.51 -2.57 7.27
CA SER A 238 4.96 -1.64 6.28
C SER A 238 4.86 -0.21 6.82
N ALA A 239 4.45 -0.05 8.09
CA ALA A 239 4.45 1.26 8.75
C ALA A 239 5.86 1.83 8.89
N CYS A 240 6.86 1.02 9.25
CA CYS A 240 8.26 1.44 9.27
C CYS A 240 8.75 1.88 7.88
N ALA A 241 8.33 1.15 6.83
CA ALA A 241 8.69 1.45 5.44
C ALA A 241 8.09 2.80 4.97
N SER A 242 6.83 3.07 5.29
CA SER A 242 6.16 4.33 4.92
C SER A 242 6.80 5.54 5.60
N LEU A 243 7.12 5.42 6.89
CA LEU A 243 7.78 6.46 7.69
C LEU A 243 9.27 6.63 7.35
N GLY A 244 9.90 5.64 6.71
CA GLY A 244 11.36 5.58 6.57
C GLY A 244 12.09 5.34 7.89
N SER A 245 11.39 4.81 8.90
CA SER A 245 11.93 4.54 10.25
C SER A 245 12.79 3.28 10.26
N LEU A 246 14.08 3.45 9.98
CA LEU A 246 15.05 2.35 9.95
C LEU A 246 15.26 1.73 11.33
N GLY A 247 15.27 2.56 12.39
CA GLY A 247 15.45 2.11 13.76
C GLY A 247 14.38 1.12 14.19
N SER A 248 13.11 1.54 14.09
CA SER A 248 11.95 0.68 14.38
C SER A 248 11.89 -0.55 13.47
N GLY A 249 12.27 -0.39 12.19
CA GLY A 249 12.34 -1.50 11.23
C GLY A 249 13.37 -2.57 11.64
N LYS A 250 14.55 -2.17 12.10
CA LYS A 250 15.58 -3.11 12.61
C LYS A 250 15.14 -3.82 13.89
N VAL A 251 14.48 -3.11 14.80
CA VAL A 251 13.91 -3.71 16.02
C VAL A 251 12.86 -4.76 15.66
N THR A 252 11.97 -4.43 14.75
CA THR A 252 10.92 -5.36 14.27
C THR A 252 11.54 -6.57 13.56
N HIS A 253 12.59 -6.38 12.74
CA HIS A 253 13.32 -7.49 12.11
C HIS A 253 13.95 -8.41 13.18
N GLY A 254 14.55 -7.85 14.23
CA GLY A 254 15.04 -8.64 15.37
C GLY A 254 13.93 -9.44 16.08
N MET A 255 12.70 -8.91 16.13
CA MET A 255 11.52 -9.65 16.63
C MET A 255 11.12 -10.80 15.68
N VAL A 256 11.11 -10.55 14.36
CA VAL A 256 10.83 -11.57 13.34
C VAL A 256 11.75 -12.78 13.54
N ILE A 257 13.05 -12.56 13.71
CA ILE A 257 14.02 -13.63 13.93
C ILE A 257 13.75 -14.36 15.24
N ARG A 258 13.53 -13.64 16.35
CA ARG A 258 13.26 -14.25 17.66
C ARG A 258 11.97 -15.07 17.73
N LEU A 259 10.98 -14.73 16.89
CA LEU A 259 9.71 -15.43 16.82
C LEU A 259 9.67 -16.50 15.72
N CYS A 260 10.82 -16.77 15.07
CA CYS A 260 10.97 -17.75 13.98
C CYS A 260 10.01 -17.50 12.79
N HIS A 261 9.76 -16.22 12.46
CA HIS A 261 8.98 -15.83 11.29
C HIS A 261 9.84 -15.45 10.09
N ASP A 262 11.16 -15.55 10.20
CA ASP A 262 12.14 -15.23 9.14
C ASP A 262 12.05 -16.17 7.91
N ALA A 263 11.57 -17.40 8.11
CA ALA A 263 11.29 -18.33 7.02
C ALA A 263 9.94 -18.07 6.29
N ASN A 264 9.14 -17.09 6.75
CA ASN A 264 7.88 -16.74 6.10
C ASN A 264 8.14 -15.78 4.93
N ASP A 265 7.83 -16.21 3.70
CA ASP A 265 8.09 -15.45 2.47
C ASP A 265 7.39 -14.08 2.46
N VAL A 266 6.21 -13.95 3.07
CA VAL A 266 5.47 -12.69 3.15
C VAL A 266 6.20 -11.69 4.06
N VAL A 267 6.68 -12.16 5.21
CA VAL A 267 7.46 -11.34 6.16
C VAL A 267 8.80 -10.94 5.53
N ALA A 268 9.49 -11.89 4.90
CA ALA A 268 10.76 -11.62 4.21
C ALA A 268 10.57 -10.59 3.10
N THR A 269 9.50 -10.70 2.31
CA THR A 269 9.15 -9.71 1.27
C THR A 269 8.89 -8.32 1.86
N ALA A 270 8.15 -8.24 2.96
CA ALA A 270 7.90 -6.98 3.65
C ALA A 270 9.21 -6.35 4.20
N LEU A 271 10.14 -7.16 4.70
CA LEU A 271 11.46 -6.70 5.14
C LEU A 271 12.31 -6.18 3.96
N VAL A 272 12.28 -6.85 2.81
CA VAL A 272 12.93 -6.39 1.58
C VAL A 272 12.43 -4.99 1.21
N ASP A 273 11.11 -4.80 1.14
CA ASP A 273 10.48 -3.52 0.83
C ASP A 273 10.83 -2.44 1.88
N MET A 274 10.77 -2.78 3.16
CA MET A 274 11.09 -1.86 4.26
C MET A 274 12.54 -1.36 4.18
N TYR A 275 13.51 -2.26 4.02
CA TYR A 275 14.90 -1.84 3.91
C TYR A 275 15.16 -1.01 2.65
N ALA A 276 14.53 -1.36 1.52
CA ALA A 276 14.60 -0.58 0.29
C ALA A 276 14.03 0.83 0.50
N LYS A 277 12.84 0.95 1.09
CA LYS A 277 12.18 2.24 1.37
C LYS A 277 12.86 3.07 2.47
N CYS A 278 13.65 2.44 3.34
CA CYS A 278 14.50 3.14 4.32
C CYS A 278 15.88 3.52 3.75
N GLY A 279 16.16 3.32 2.45
CA GLY A 279 17.43 3.65 1.81
C GLY A 279 18.57 2.72 2.23
N CYS A 280 18.30 1.47 2.53
CA CYS A 280 19.28 0.47 2.94
C CYS A 280 19.29 -0.73 1.98
N VAL A 281 19.58 -0.46 0.69
CA VAL A 281 19.53 -1.47 -0.39
C VAL A 281 20.40 -2.69 -0.08
N HIS A 282 21.54 -2.50 0.56
CA HIS A 282 22.43 -3.61 0.95
C HIS A 282 21.76 -4.58 1.96
N TYR A 283 21.03 -4.06 2.96
CA TYR A 283 20.27 -4.93 3.87
C TYR A 283 19.07 -5.58 3.17
N SER A 284 18.43 -4.84 2.26
CA SER A 284 17.35 -5.36 1.41
C SER A 284 17.84 -6.55 0.57
N ASP A 285 18.99 -6.43 -0.09
CA ASP A 285 19.59 -7.52 -0.87
C ASP A 285 19.97 -8.72 0.01
N LYS A 286 20.54 -8.50 1.20
CA LYS A 286 20.84 -9.60 2.13
C LYS A 286 19.61 -10.40 2.54
N VAL A 287 18.48 -9.74 2.78
CA VAL A 287 17.21 -10.42 3.10
C VAL A 287 16.66 -11.13 1.86
N PHE A 288 16.70 -10.45 0.71
CA PHE A 288 16.22 -11.01 -0.56
C PHE A 288 16.95 -12.31 -0.94
N ARG A 289 18.29 -12.34 -0.83
CA ARG A 289 19.11 -13.51 -1.15
C ARG A 289 18.89 -14.72 -0.20
N ARG A 290 18.21 -14.51 0.93
CA ARG A 290 17.82 -15.59 1.85
C ARG A 290 16.48 -16.22 1.50
N ILE A 291 15.68 -15.63 0.61
CA ILE A 291 14.40 -16.22 0.15
C ILE A 291 14.73 -17.37 -0.83
N PRO A 292 14.39 -18.64 -0.53
CA PRO A 292 14.83 -19.76 -1.34
C PRO A 292 14.28 -19.73 -2.77
N ASN A 293 13.00 -19.44 -2.90
CA ASN A 293 12.28 -19.37 -4.18
C ASN A 293 11.51 -18.05 -4.28
N PRO A 294 12.20 -16.93 -4.53
CA PRO A 294 11.55 -15.64 -4.57
C PRO A 294 10.54 -15.58 -5.73
N SER A 295 9.31 -15.15 -5.41
CA SER A 295 8.26 -14.91 -6.39
C SER A 295 8.45 -13.55 -7.09
N VAL A 296 7.47 -13.14 -7.91
CA VAL A 296 7.49 -11.83 -8.58
C VAL A 296 7.56 -10.66 -7.59
N ILE A 297 6.96 -10.77 -6.40
CA ILE A 297 6.85 -9.65 -5.46
C ILE A 297 8.20 -9.25 -4.85
N PRO A 298 9.01 -10.15 -4.27
CA PRO A 298 10.35 -9.81 -3.78
C PRO A 298 11.28 -9.22 -4.86
N TYR A 299 11.27 -9.79 -6.08
CA TYR A 299 12.02 -9.23 -7.20
C TYR A 299 11.58 -7.81 -7.53
N THR A 300 10.28 -7.59 -7.64
CA THR A 300 9.73 -6.24 -7.92
C THR A 300 10.12 -5.24 -6.83
N SER A 301 10.03 -5.63 -5.55
CA SER A 301 10.44 -4.77 -4.42
C SER A 301 11.92 -4.39 -4.48
N MET A 302 12.80 -5.35 -4.84
CA MET A 302 14.23 -5.08 -5.02
C MET A 302 14.51 -4.18 -6.22
N ILE A 303 13.87 -4.44 -7.36
CA ILE A 303 14.02 -3.64 -8.59
C ILE A 303 13.60 -2.18 -8.33
N VAL A 304 12.42 -1.97 -7.74
CA VAL A 304 11.91 -0.64 -7.39
C VAL A 304 12.79 0.05 -6.36
N GLY A 305 13.26 -0.70 -5.35
CA GLY A 305 14.18 -0.17 -4.34
C GLY A 305 15.51 0.30 -4.94
N ALA A 306 16.14 -0.53 -5.78
CA ALA A 306 17.37 -0.20 -6.47
C ALA A 306 17.17 1.00 -7.43
N ALA A 307 16.03 1.06 -8.14
CA ALA A 307 15.66 2.17 -9.02
C ALA A 307 15.61 3.50 -8.25
N LYS A 308 14.89 3.54 -7.13
CA LYS A 308 14.78 4.73 -6.27
C LYS A 308 16.13 5.17 -5.69
N TYR A 309 17.04 4.24 -5.50
CA TYR A 309 18.38 4.51 -5.01
C TYR A 309 19.37 4.96 -6.10
N GLY A 310 18.94 5.00 -7.37
CA GLY A 310 19.77 5.35 -8.52
C GLY A 310 20.69 4.21 -9.01
N LEU A 311 20.44 2.97 -8.58
CA LEU A 311 21.21 1.79 -8.98
C LEU A 311 20.56 1.11 -10.20
N GLY A 312 20.50 1.81 -11.33
CA GLY A 312 19.84 1.33 -12.54
C GLY A 312 20.43 0.02 -13.08
N THR A 313 21.75 -0.12 -13.06
CA THR A 313 22.42 -1.37 -13.47
C THR A 313 22.01 -2.56 -12.62
N LEU A 314 21.93 -2.39 -11.31
CA LEU A 314 21.44 -3.44 -10.40
C LEU A 314 19.96 -3.78 -10.67
N SER A 315 19.13 -2.78 -10.94
CA SER A 315 17.71 -3.02 -11.29
C SER A 315 17.59 -3.85 -12.58
N LEU A 316 18.39 -3.55 -13.59
CA LEU A 316 18.41 -4.32 -14.85
C LEU A 316 18.96 -5.74 -14.64
N GLN A 317 20.00 -5.91 -13.80
CA GLN A 317 20.54 -7.23 -13.46
C GLN A 317 19.49 -8.10 -12.76
N LEU A 318 18.78 -7.54 -11.76
CA LEU A 318 17.69 -8.24 -11.06
C LEU A 318 16.53 -8.59 -11.99
N PHE A 319 16.19 -7.70 -12.92
CA PHE A 319 15.20 -7.97 -13.95
C PHE A 319 15.63 -9.13 -14.86
N GLN A 320 16.90 -9.15 -15.31
CA GLN A 320 17.42 -10.26 -16.11
C GLN A 320 17.44 -11.58 -15.32
N GLU A 321 17.89 -11.56 -14.05
CA GLU A 321 17.86 -12.73 -13.16
C GLU A 321 16.44 -13.29 -13.02
N MET A 322 15.43 -12.41 -12.86
CA MET A 322 14.02 -12.79 -12.79
C MET A 322 13.55 -13.52 -14.08
N ILE A 323 13.95 -13.02 -15.25
CA ILE A 323 13.64 -13.63 -16.55
C ILE A 323 14.32 -15.00 -16.70
N ASP A 324 15.61 -15.10 -16.34
CA ASP A 324 16.39 -16.33 -16.44
C ASP A 324 15.81 -17.44 -15.55
N ARG A 325 15.25 -17.07 -14.40
CA ARG A 325 14.49 -17.96 -13.52
C ARG A 325 13.06 -18.25 -13.99
N ARG A 326 12.66 -17.78 -15.17
CA ARG A 326 11.31 -17.92 -15.75
C ARG A 326 10.17 -17.34 -14.89
N ILE A 327 10.49 -16.36 -14.06
CA ILE A 327 9.48 -15.62 -13.28
C ILE A 327 8.93 -14.53 -14.21
N LYS A 328 7.62 -14.52 -14.44
CA LYS A 328 6.97 -13.54 -15.32
C LYS A 328 6.92 -12.16 -14.64
N PRO A 329 7.48 -11.11 -15.26
CA PRO A 329 7.32 -9.75 -14.77
C PRO A 329 5.86 -9.30 -14.91
N ASN A 330 5.42 -8.44 -13.99
CA ASN A 330 4.12 -7.80 -14.03
C ASN A 330 4.25 -6.30 -14.37
N ASP A 331 3.12 -5.60 -14.40
CA ASP A 331 3.02 -4.16 -14.60
C ASP A 331 3.92 -3.37 -13.63
N VAL A 332 3.86 -3.66 -12.33
CA VAL A 332 4.70 -2.97 -11.32
C VAL A 332 6.19 -3.21 -11.54
N THR A 333 6.57 -4.42 -11.99
CA THR A 333 7.97 -4.72 -12.34
C THR A 333 8.46 -3.80 -13.45
N PHE A 334 7.66 -3.61 -14.50
CA PHE A 334 8.01 -2.72 -15.60
C PHE A 334 8.08 -1.26 -15.18
N VAL A 335 7.15 -0.78 -14.37
CA VAL A 335 7.26 0.56 -13.77
C VAL A 335 8.60 0.73 -13.04
N GLY A 336 9.01 -0.27 -12.23
CA GLY A 336 10.28 -0.25 -11.52
C GLY A 336 11.49 -0.18 -12.45
N VAL A 337 11.52 -1.00 -13.50
CA VAL A 337 12.64 -1.04 -14.47
C VAL A 337 12.70 0.23 -15.31
N LEU A 338 11.57 0.73 -15.80
CA LEU A 338 11.50 1.99 -16.56
C LEU A 338 11.92 3.19 -15.71
N HIS A 339 11.50 3.23 -14.45
CA HIS A 339 11.94 4.23 -13.48
C HIS A 339 13.45 4.16 -13.25
N ALA A 340 14.02 2.94 -13.16
CA ALA A 340 15.46 2.74 -13.04
C ALA A 340 16.21 3.32 -14.27
N CYS A 341 15.71 3.05 -15.47
CA CYS A 341 16.27 3.59 -16.71
C CYS A 341 16.19 5.12 -16.75
N SER A 342 15.02 5.70 -16.39
CA SER A 342 14.85 7.15 -16.32
C SER A 342 15.84 7.80 -15.36
N HIS A 343 16.01 7.26 -14.16
CA HIS A 343 16.84 7.85 -13.11
C HIS A 343 18.36 7.61 -13.28
N SER A 344 18.75 6.72 -14.19
CA SER A 344 20.16 6.39 -14.44
C SER A 344 20.63 6.77 -15.86
N GLY A 345 19.79 7.50 -16.62
CA GLY A 345 20.13 7.94 -17.96
C GLY A 345 20.23 6.82 -19.01
N LEU A 346 19.63 5.65 -18.74
CA LEU A 346 19.66 4.48 -19.64
C LEU A 346 18.49 4.51 -20.63
N ILE A 347 18.39 5.59 -21.41
CA ILE A 347 17.21 5.94 -22.19
C ILE A 347 16.88 4.90 -23.25
N ASP A 348 17.85 4.53 -24.08
CA ASP A 348 17.65 3.58 -25.18
C ASP A 348 17.18 2.23 -24.67
N LYS A 349 17.77 1.78 -23.54
CA LYS A 349 17.36 0.54 -22.91
C LYS A 349 15.95 0.61 -22.32
N GLY A 350 15.58 1.76 -21.75
CA GLY A 350 14.23 2.01 -21.25
C GLY A 350 13.19 1.97 -22.38
N LEU A 351 13.46 2.62 -23.50
CA LEU A 351 12.57 2.60 -24.68
C LEU A 351 12.46 1.20 -25.30
N GLU A 352 13.58 0.46 -25.40
CA GLU A 352 13.57 -0.95 -25.84
C GLU A 352 12.66 -1.81 -24.95
N LEU A 353 12.80 -1.70 -23.64
CA LEU A 353 11.99 -2.44 -22.68
C LEU A 353 10.51 -2.07 -22.77
N PHE A 354 10.19 -0.78 -22.85
CA PHE A 354 8.82 -0.30 -23.01
C PHE A 354 8.16 -0.88 -24.28
N ASN A 355 8.85 -0.81 -25.43
CA ASN A 355 8.33 -1.36 -26.69
C ASN A 355 8.15 -2.88 -26.66
N SER A 356 8.94 -3.58 -25.84
CA SER A 356 8.87 -5.03 -25.70
C SER A 356 7.75 -5.52 -24.74
N MET A 357 7.14 -4.63 -23.95
CA MET A 357 6.18 -4.99 -22.90
C MET A 357 5.02 -5.84 -23.43
N ASN A 358 4.33 -5.36 -24.46
CA ASN A 358 3.16 -6.06 -25.00
C ASN A 358 3.56 -7.29 -25.83
N GLY A 359 4.49 -7.15 -26.77
CA GLY A 359 4.85 -8.23 -27.70
C GLY A 359 5.55 -9.41 -27.03
N LYS A 360 6.60 -9.15 -26.25
CA LYS A 360 7.44 -10.18 -25.62
C LYS A 360 6.92 -10.67 -24.27
N TYR A 361 6.48 -9.74 -23.43
CA TYR A 361 6.15 -10.06 -22.03
C TYR A 361 4.64 -10.17 -21.76
N ARG A 362 3.79 -9.75 -22.74
CA ARG A 362 2.31 -9.74 -22.64
C ARG A 362 1.82 -8.88 -21.47
N VAL A 363 2.50 -7.78 -21.21
CA VAL A 363 2.11 -6.76 -20.24
C VAL A 363 1.66 -5.53 -21.02
N MET A 364 0.40 -5.16 -20.89
CA MET A 364 -0.15 -3.97 -21.55
C MET A 364 0.35 -2.71 -20.84
N PRO A 365 0.93 -1.73 -21.55
CA PRO A 365 1.31 -0.46 -20.96
C PRO A 365 0.09 0.31 -20.45
N ASP A 366 0.18 0.81 -19.23
CA ASP A 366 -0.80 1.70 -18.59
C ASP A 366 -0.25 3.12 -18.41
N SER A 367 -1.04 4.01 -17.79
CA SER A 367 -0.68 5.40 -17.53
C SER A 367 0.66 5.57 -16.80
N LYS A 368 1.01 4.66 -15.88
CA LYS A 368 2.26 4.71 -15.11
C LYS A 368 3.47 4.46 -15.98
N HIS A 369 3.38 3.53 -16.92
CA HIS A 369 4.43 3.21 -17.87
C HIS A 369 4.68 4.38 -18.84
N TYR A 370 3.62 4.97 -19.38
CA TYR A 370 3.71 6.18 -20.21
C TYR A 370 4.32 7.36 -19.45
N THR A 371 3.97 7.51 -18.17
CA THR A 371 4.57 8.53 -17.30
C THR A 371 6.07 8.32 -17.10
N CYS A 372 6.53 7.06 -16.91
CA CYS A 372 7.96 6.77 -16.83
C CYS A 372 8.71 7.10 -18.13
N VAL A 373 8.10 6.83 -19.29
CA VAL A 373 8.69 7.18 -20.59
C VAL A 373 8.72 8.71 -20.77
N ALA A 374 7.66 9.42 -20.42
CA ALA A 374 7.61 10.88 -20.49
C ALA A 374 8.65 11.53 -19.54
N ASP A 375 8.83 10.99 -18.32
CA ASP A 375 9.89 11.43 -17.38
C ASP A 375 11.29 11.18 -17.97
N MET A 376 11.50 10.03 -18.58
CA MET A 376 12.75 9.65 -19.22
C MET A 376 13.14 10.60 -20.35
N LEU A 377 12.21 10.87 -21.29
CA LEU A 377 12.38 11.80 -22.38
C LEU A 377 12.55 13.24 -21.87
N GLY A 378 11.77 13.61 -20.86
CA GLY A 378 11.83 14.93 -20.23
C GLY A 378 13.19 15.24 -19.60
N ARG A 379 13.81 14.27 -18.92
CA ARG A 379 15.12 14.45 -18.26
C ARG A 379 16.25 14.76 -19.25
N ILE A 380 16.21 14.20 -20.45
CA ILE A 380 17.22 14.43 -21.49
C ILE A 380 16.88 15.58 -22.44
N GLY A 381 15.79 16.31 -22.20
CA GLY A 381 15.39 17.45 -23.00
C GLY A 381 14.59 17.12 -24.27
N ARG A 382 14.24 15.84 -24.51
CA ARG A 382 13.35 15.44 -25.62
C ARG A 382 11.89 15.73 -25.29
N VAL A 383 11.62 16.99 -24.87
CA VAL A 383 10.31 17.41 -24.33
C VAL A 383 9.21 17.33 -25.38
N GLU A 384 9.54 17.61 -26.66
CA GLU A 384 8.58 17.51 -27.75
C GLU A 384 8.08 16.08 -27.95
N GLU A 385 8.95 15.10 -27.90
CA GLU A 385 8.56 13.69 -28.01
C GLU A 385 7.71 13.24 -26.81
N ALA A 386 8.04 13.70 -25.60
CA ALA A 386 7.22 13.47 -24.41
C ALA A 386 5.82 14.11 -24.55
N TYR A 387 5.74 15.28 -25.17
CA TYR A 387 4.48 15.97 -25.46
C TYR A 387 3.62 15.21 -26.48
N GLN A 388 4.21 14.75 -27.58
CA GLN A 388 3.51 13.94 -28.58
C GLN A 388 3.03 12.62 -27.97
N LEU A 389 3.83 11.97 -27.13
CA LEU A 389 3.44 10.79 -26.38
C LEU A 389 2.22 11.09 -25.51
N ALA A 390 2.24 12.15 -24.71
CA ALA A 390 1.14 12.53 -23.82
C ALA A 390 -0.16 12.83 -24.60
N LYS A 391 -0.06 13.36 -25.81
CA LYS A 391 -1.23 13.61 -26.71
C LYS A 391 -1.81 12.34 -27.32
N SER A 392 -0.97 11.35 -27.62
CA SER A 392 -1.38 10.12 -28.30
C SER A 392 -2.08 9.12 -27.39
N VAL A 393 -1.93 9.25 -26.06
CA VAL A 393 -2.41 8.28 -25.10
C VAL A 393 -3.74 8.71 -24.49
N HIS A 394 -4.75 7.85 -24.62
CA HIS A 394 -6.03 7.99 -23.90
C HIS A 394 -5.86 7.39 -22.51
N VAL A 395 -5.67 8.24 -21.50
CA VAL A 395 -5.45 7.83 -20.11
C VAL A 395 -6.69 8.12 -19.28
N GLU A 396 -7.05 7.21 -18.38
CA GLU A 396 -8.09 7.45 -17.38
C GLU A 396 -7.76 8.66 -16.48
N ARG A 397 -8.77 9.27 -15.87
CA ARG A 397 -8.66 10.54 -15.14
C ARG A 397 -7.45 10.62 -14.19
N ASP A 398 -7.19 9.57 -13.40
CA ASP A 398 -6.12 9.58 -12.39
C ASP A 398 -4.71 9.54 -13.00
N GLY A 399 -4.53 8.81 -14.11
CA GLY A 399 -3.27 8.76 -14.83
C GLY A 399 -2.96 10.02 -15.63
N TYR A 400 -4.00 10.76 -16.03
CA TYR A 400 -3.88 11.97 -16.83
C TYR A 400 -3.10 13.07 -16.10
N SER A 401 -3.42 13.33 -14.83
CA SER A 401 -2.74 14.37 -14.04
C SER A 401 -1.27 14.07 -13.80
N ILE A 402 -0.91 12.80 -13.59
CA ILE A 402 0.47 12.41 -13.33
C ILE A 402 1.31 12.58 -14.61
N LEU A 403 0.80 12.15 -15.76
CA LEU A 403 1.47 12.27 -17.05
C LEU A 403 1.69 13.73 -17.44
N TRP A 404 0.63 14.54 -17.42
CA TRP A 404 0.73 15.97 -17.76
C TRP A 404 1.50 16.78 -16.71
N GLY A 405 1.45 16.39 -15.42
CA GLY A 405 2.29 16.97 -14.37
C GLY A 405 3.78 16.67 -14.56
N THR A 406 4.11 15.47 -15.05
CA THR A 406 5.49 15.11 -15.41
C THR A 406 5.99 15.92 -16.61
N LEU A 407 5.16 16.06 -17.64
CA LEU A 407 5.48 16.88 -18.81
C LEU A 407 5.65 18.37 -18.43
N LEU A 408 4.78 18.90 -17.56
CA LEU A 408 4.89 20.25 -17.03
C LEU A 408 6.24 20.47 -16.32
N SER A 409 6.65 19.50 -15.49
CA SER A 409 7.94 19.56 -14.79
C SER A 409 9.14 19.55 -15.76
N ALA A 410 9.08 18.70 -16.79
CA ALA A 410 10.10 18.61 -17.81
C ALA A 410 10.18 19.91 -18.66
N SER A 411 9.03 20.46 -19.06
CA SER A 411 8.94 21.69 -19.83
C SER A 411 9.55 22.88 -19.09
N ARG A 412 9.31 22.98 -17.77
CA ARG A 412 9.96 24.00 -16.93
C ARG A 412 11.46 23.85 -16.86
N LEU A 413 11.96 22.62 -16.73
CA LEU A 413 13.38 22.32 -16.61
C LEU A 413 14.14 22.77 -17.88
N HIS A 414 13.52 22.62 -19.04
CA HIS A 414 14.11 22.89 -20.36
C HIS A 414 13.62 24.18 -21.01
N GLY A 415 12.90 25.05 -20.25
CA GLY A 415 12.47 26.35 -20.75
C GLY A 415 11.42 26.33 -21.88
N ARG A 416 10.71 25.18 -22.07
CA ARG A 416 9.62 25.05 -23.05
C ARG A 416 8.33 25.63 -22.51
N VAL A 417 8.23 26.97 -22.56
CA VAL A 417 7.08 27.72 -22.02
C VAL A 417 5.78 27.36 -22.73
N ASP A 418 5.83 27.14 -24.05
CA ASP A 418 4.72 26.72 -24.90
C ASP A 418 4.06 25.41 -24.40
N ILE A 419 4.86 24.39 -24.16
CA ILE A 419 4.38 23.09 -23.66
C ILE A 419 3.95 23.18 -22.18
N ALA A 420 4.68 23.96 -21.37
CA ALA A 420 4.34 24.19 -19.98
C ALA A 420 2.96 24.85 -19.82
N PHE A 421 2.67 25.85 -20.67
CA PHE A 421 1.38 26.52 -20.71
C PHE A 421 0.24 25.54 -21.06
N GLU A 422 0.38 24.79 -22.16
CA GLU A 422 -0.63 23.81 -22.58
C GLU A 422 -0.85 22.71 -21.53
N ALA A 423 0.23 22.20 -20.92
CA ALA A 423 0.13 21.19 -19.87
C ALA A 423 -0.59 21.72 -18.63
N SER A 424 -0.30 22.96 -18.22
CA SER A 424 -0.98 23.60 -17.08
C SER A 424 -2.46 23.82 -17.36
N ARG A 425 -2.79 24.33 -18.56
CA ARG A 425 -4.18 24.56 -19.00
C ARG A 425 -5.00 23.27 -18.95
N ARG A 426 -4.48 22.17 -19.50
CA ARG A 426 -5.14 20.86 -19.48
C ARG A 426 -5.33 20.30 -18.08
N LEU A 427 -4.37 20.49 -17.19
CA LEU A 427 -4.48 20.07 -15.80
C LEU A 427 -5.59 20.83 -15.05
N ILE A 428 -5.71 22.14 -15.30
CA ILE A 428 -6.76 22.99 -14.70
C ILE A 428 -8.13 22.62 -15.27
N GLU A 429 -8.25 22.50 -16.60
CA GLU A 429 -9.52 22.14 -17.28
C GLU A 429 -10.03 20.75 -16.88
N SER A 430 -9.14 19.82 -16.51
CA SER A 430 -9.53 18.48 -16.06
C SER A 430 -10.18 18.45 -14.66
N ASN A 431 -10.33 19.62 -14.03
CA ASN A 431 -10.87 19.78 -12.66
C ASN A 431 -10.09 19.00 -11.59
N GLN A 432 -8.85 18.66 -11.90
CA GLN A 432 -7.94 18.06 -10.92
C GLN A 432 -7.22 19.20 -10.20
N GLN A 433 -7.45 19.32 -8.91
CA GLN A 433 -6.93 20.39 -8.04
C GLN A 433 -5.41 20.31 -7.86
N VAL A 434 -4.68 20.43 -8.97
CA VAL A 434 -3.21 20.36 -8.98
C VAL A 434 -2.63 21.74 -8.70
N ALA A 435 -2.39 22.05 -7.43
CA ALA A 435 -1.79 23.32 -7.00
C ALA A 435 -0.53 23.68 -7.80
N GLY A 436 0.28 22.69 -8.18
CA GLY A 436 1.48 22.87 -9.00
C GLY A 436 1.20 23.45 -10.40
N ALA A 437 0.05 23.16 -11.02
CA ALA A 437 -0.32 23.70 -12.32
C ALA A 437 -0.63 25.21 -12.21
N TYR A 438 -1.44 25.61 -11.25
CA TYR A 438 -1.74 27.03 -10.97
C TYR A 438 -0.49 27.84 -10.67
N VAL A 439 0.38 27.32 -9.80
CA VAL A 439 1.65 27.99 -9.46
C VAL A 439 2.54 28.14 -10.68
N THR A 440 2.65 27.09 -11.51
CA THR A 440 3.53 27.13 -12.67
C THR A 440 3.02 28.08 -13.73
N LEU A 441 1.73 28.05 -14.01
CA LEU A 441 1.12 28.94 -14.99
C LEU A 441 1.18 30.39 -14.55
N SER A 442 0.88 30.68 -13.26
CA SER A 442 1.04 32.01 -12.66
C SER A 442 2.47 32.51 -12.75
N ASN A 443 3.47 31.64 -12.49
CA ASN A 443 4.87 32.00 -12.60
C ASN A 443 5.31 32.24 -14.05
N ALA A 444 4.78 31.49 -15.02
CA ALA A 444 5.03 31.71 -16.42
C ALA A 444 4.51 33.08 -16.88
N TYR A 445 3.29 33.47 -16.47
CA TYR A 445 2.76 34.80 -16.73
C TYR A 445 3.61 35.90 -16.08
N ALA A 446 4.02 35.71 -14.83
CA ALA A 446 4.86 36.69 -14.12
C ALA A 446 6.24 36.89 -14.82
N LEU A 447 6.85 35.80 -15.31
CA LEU A 447 8.11 35.88 -16.08
C LEU A 447 7.93 36.55 -17.46
N ALA A 448 6.75 36.46 -18.05
CA ALA A 448 6.39 37.16 -19.27
C ALA A 448 6.00 38.63 -19.05
N GLY A 449 6.00 39.12 -17.79
CA GLY A 449 5.57 40.47 -17.44
C GLY A 449 4.05 40.66 -17.34
N ASP A 450 3.29 39.60 -17.53
CA ASP A 450 1.82 39.61 -17.46
C ASP A 450 1.34 39.38 -16.01
N TRP A 451 1.44 40.42 -15.22
CA TRP A 451 1.11 40.38 -13.80
C TRP A 451 -0.38 40.24 -13.53
N GLU A 452 -1.23 40.71 -14.45
CA GLU A 452 -2.69 40.65 -14.30
C GLU A 452 -3.18 39.19 -14.31
N ASN A 453 -2.82 38.43 -15.34
CA ASN A 453 -3.16 37.02 -15.43
C ASN A 453 -2.48 36.19 -14.32
N ALA A 454 -1.27 36.55 -13.91
CA ALA A 454 -0.59 35.91 -12.79
C ALA A 454 -1.35 36.08 -11.47
N HIS A 455 -1.88 37.27 -11.19
CA HIS A 455 -2.68 37.56 -10.00
C HIS A 455 -4.06 36.91 -10.06
N GLN A 456 -4.72 36.93 -11.23
CA GLN A 456 -6.01 36.28 -11.43
C GLN A 456 -5.97 34.79 -11.11
N LEU A 457 -5.00 34.06 -11.62
CA LEU A 457 -4.80 32.64 -11.33
C LEU A 457 -4.53 32.32 -9.85
N ARG A 458 -3.78 33.19 -9.16
CA ARG A 458 -3.55 33.02 -7.73
C ARG A 458 -4.80 33.28 -6.91
N SER A 459 -5.62 34.23 -7.34
CA SER A 459 -6.92 34.52 -6.74
C SER A 459 -7.88 33.35 -6.94
N GLU A 460 -7.95 32.81 -8.15
CA GLU A 460 -8.75 31.62 -8.48
C GLU A 460 -8.34 30.40 -7.64
N MET A 461 -7.03 30.15 -7.51
CA MET A 461 -6.49 29.07 -6.67
C MET A 461 -6.96 29.21 -5.20
N LYS A 462 -7.02 30.43 -4.66
CA LYS A 462 -7.52 30.71 -3.31
C LYS A 462 -9.03 30.50 -3.20
N HIS A 463 -9.80 30.99 -4.18
CA HIS A 463 -11.26 30.86 -4.20
C HIS A 463 -11.73 29.40 -4.33
N THR A 464 -11.00 28.57 -5.07
CA THR A 464 -11.28 27.14 -5.21
C THR A 464 -10.80 26.32 -4.01
N GLY A 465 -10.18 26.93 -3.00
CA GLY A 465 -9.67 26.25 -1.80
C GLY A 465 -8.44 25.36 -2.06
N ILE A 466 -7.81 25.50 -3.23
CA ILE A 466 -6.61 24.73 -3.58
C ILE A 466 -5.42 25.31 -2.82
N CYS A 467 -4.91 24.55 -1.86
CA CYS A 467 -3.73 24.91 -1.09
C CYS A 467 -2.49 24.21 -1.60
N LYS A 468 -1.38 24.93 -1.70
CA LYS A 468 -0.08 24.32 -1.93
C LYS A 468 0.34 23.54 -0.70
N GLU A 469 0.64 22.24 -0.88
CA GLU A 469 1.18 21.43 0.21
C GLU A 469 2.51 22.05 0.71
N PRO A 470 2.64 22.35 2.01
CA PRO A 470 3.88 22.91 2.54
C PRO A 470 5.00 21.88 2.49
N GLY A 471 6.19 22.33 2.12
CA GLY A 471 7.39 21.49 2.15
C GLY A 471 7.70 21.09 3.59
N SER A 472 7.62 19.79 3.87
CA SER A 472 7.92 19.19 5.16
C SER A 472 9.07 18.22 5.06
N SER A 473 9.96 18.24 6.06
CA SER A 473 11.04 17.27 6.20
C SER A 473 11.06 16.73 7.62
N TRP A 474 11.40 15.45 7.79
CA TRP A 474 11.49 14.84 9.11
C TRP A 474 12.74 13.98 9.27
N ILE A 475 13.14 13.86 10.52
CA ILE A 475 14.31 13.09 10.95
C ILE A 475 13.94 12.26 12.18
N GLU A 476 14.44 11.02 12.24
CA GLU A 476 14.27 10.14 13.39
C GLU A 476 15.53 10.15 14.25
N ILE A 477 15.39 10.51 15.53
CA ILE A 477 16.47 10.48 16.54
C ILE A 477 15.96 9.75 17.77
N LYS A 478 16.65 8.70 18.21
CA LYS A 478 16.30 7.91 19.41
C LYS A 478 14.84 7.46 19.45
N ASN A 479 14.32 6.97 18.31
CA ASN A 479 12.91 6.52 18.14
C ASN A 479 11.85 7.63 18.23
N SER A 480 12.23 8.89 18.19
CA SER A 480 11.34 10.06 18.10
C SER A 480 11.49 10.69 16.73
N THR A 481 10.38 11.08 16.12
CA THR A 481 10.36 11.78 14.83
C THR A 481 10.17 13.26 15.05
N TYR A 482 11.05 14.05 14.45
CA TYR A 482 11.03 15.52 14.48
C TYR A 482 10.70 16.03 13.08
N VAL A 483 9.64 16.83 12.97
CA VAL A 483 9.14 17.38 11.70
C VAL A 483 9.45 18.87 11.61
N PHE A 484 9.94 19.28 10.44
CA PHE A 484 10.28 20.67 10.12
C PHE A 484 9.50 21.12 8.91
N HIS A 485 8.98 22.34 8.96
CA HIS A 485 8.34 23.01 7.83
C HIS A 485 9.22 24.14 7.32
N ALA A 486 9.13 24.43 6.02
CA ALA A 486 9.94 25.50 5.43
C ALA A 486 9.63 26.85 6.08
N GLY A 487 10.66 27.53 6.57
CA GLY A 487 10.57 28.85 7.22
C GLY A 487 10.06 28.83 8.68
N ASP A 488 9.70 27.66 9.23
CA ASP A 488 9.16 27.58 10.60
C ASP A 488 10.07 26.79 11.54
N VAL A 489 10.68 27.49 12.47
CA VAL A 489 11.47 26.94 13.58
C VAL A 489 10.80 27.15 14.94
N SER A 490 9.62 27.77 14.99
CA SER A 490 8.96 28.20 16.22
C SER A 490 8.63 27.07 17.20
N LYS A 491 8.40 25.88 16.69
CA LYS A 491 8.08 24.67 17.49
C LYS A 491 9.31 23.91 17.98
N CYS A 492 10.53 24.34 17.61
CA CYS A 492 11.76 23.67 18.01
C CYS A 492 12.41 24.36 19.20
N SER A 493 12.65 23.64 20.29
CA SER A 493 13.32 24.17 21.47
C SER A 493 14.78 24.62 21.22
N GLN A 494 15.39 24.12 20.14
CA GLN A 494 16.77 24.44 19.73
C GLN A 494 16.81 25.38 18.50
N ALA A 495 15.78 26.19 18.28
CA ALA A 495 15.68 27.09 17.13
C ALA A 495 16.93 27.97 16.94
N ASN A 496 17.42 28.61 18.02
CA ASN A 496 18.60 29.46 17.97
C ASN A 496 19.90 28.72 17.59
N GLU A 497 20.07 27.50 18.10
CA GLU A 497 21.23 26.67 17.77
C GLU A 497 21.20 26.25 16.28
N ILE A 498 20.02 25.87 15.77
CA ILE A 498 19.81 25.52 14.36
C ILE A 498 20.14 26.71 13.45
N LEU A 499 19.60 27.90 13.75
CA LEU A 499 19.82 29.09 12.95
C LEU A 499 21.30 29.54 12.98
N SER A 500 21.95 29.47 14.14
CA SER A 500 23.37 29.77 14.28
C SER A 500 24.23 28.82 13.45
N LEU A 501 23.98 27.49 13.52
CA LEU A 501 24.69 26.49 12.74
C LEU A 501 24.46 26.67 11.23
N LEU A 502 23.22 26.96 10.78
CA LEU A 502 22.96 27.20 9.37
C LEU A 502 23.66 28.45 8.85
N LYS A 503 23.79 29.50 9.67
CA LYS A 503 24.54 30.73 9.34
C LYS A 503 26.05 30.42 9.20
N GLU A 504 26.61 29.64 10.10
CA GLU A 504 28.01 29.18 10.02
C GLU A 504 28.25 28.34 8.78
N LEU A 505 27.38 27.35 8.52
CA LEU A 505 27.50 26.49 7.34
C LEU A 505 27.37 27.29 6.04
N LYS A 506 26.45 28.27 5.97
CA LYS A 506 26.30 29.17 4.81
C LYS A 506 27.59 29.96 4.55
N HIS A 507 28.25 30.46 5.60
CA HIS A 507 29.54 31.16 5.48
C HIS A 507 30.63 30.24 4.89
N ARG A 508 30.80 29.05 5.49
CA ARG A 508 31.78 28.05 5.03
C ARG A 508 31.51 27.54 3.61
N MET A 509 30.22 27.44 3.21
CA MET A 509 29.87 27.09 1.81
C MET A 509 30.22 28.24 0.85
N LYS A 510 30.00 29.51 1.22
CA LYS A 510 30.38 30.68 0.40
C LYS A 510 31.90 30.74 0.17
N GLU A 511 32.71 30.43 1.18
CA GLU A 511 34.18 30.31 1.05
C GLU A 511 34.61 29.24 0.02
N ARG A 512 33.74 28.22 -0.23
CA ARG A 512 33.95 27.17 -1.24
C ARG A 512 33.25 27.44 -2.57
N GLY A 513 32.84 28.70 -2.81
CA GLY A 513 32.25 29.14 -4.06
C GLY A 513 30.73 28.85 -4.21
N TYR A 514 30.03 28.53 -3.12
CA TYR A 514 28.59 28.39 -3.17
C TYR A 514 27.89 29.74 -3.44
N VAL A 515 27.05 29.73 -4.45
CA VAL A 515 26.15 30.82 -4.77
C VAL A 515 24.71 30.33 -4.60
N GLY A 516 23.97 30.91 -3.70
CA GLY A 516 22.56 30.55 -3.47
C GLY A 516 21.75 30.71 -4.77
N ARG A 517 21.06 29.65 -5.17
CA ARG A 517 20.21 29.67 -6.37
C ARG A 517 18.79 30.01 -5.99
N THR A 518 18.42 31.25 -6.17
CA THR A 518 17.06 31.79 -5.89
C THR A 518 16.18 31.79 -7.13
N THR A 519 16.78 31.88 -8.32
CA THR A 519 16.09 31.91 -9.62
C THR A 519 15.21 30.67 -9.80
N GLY A 520 13.92 30.90 -10.03
CA GLY A 520 12.94 29.82 -10.20
C GLY A 520 12.44 29.14 -8.91
N LEU A 521 12.95 29.55 -7.73
CA LEU A 521 12.53 29.03 -6.43
C LEU A 521 11.70 30.05 -5.65
N VAL A 522 12.03 31.35 -5.74
CA VAL A 522 11.33 32.43 -5.04
C VAL A 522 10.80 33.42 -6.07
N PHE A 523 9.48 33.52 -6.19
CA PHE A 523 8.76 34.38 -7.12
C PHE A 523 8.05 35.51 -6.35
N VAL A 524 8.82 36.24 -5.58
CA VAL A 524 8.37 37.44 -4.87
C VAL A 524 9.28 38.58 -5.26
N ASP A 525 8.73 39.77 -5.45
CA ASP A 525 9.49 40.97 -5.77
C ASP A 525 10.13 41.52 -4.48
N ILE A 526 11.26 40.94 -4.11
CA ILE A 526 12.09 41.33 -2.96
C ILE A 526 13.56 41.24 -3.36
N GLU A 527 14.42 41.88 -2.58
CA GLU A 527 15.87 41.85 -2.78
C GLU A 527 16.44 40.41 -2.80
N GLU A 528 17.52 40.20 -3.54
CA GLU A 528 18.11 38.87 -3.74
C GLU A 528 18.61 38.25 -2.41
N GLU A 529 19.12 39.09 -1.49
CA GLU A 529 19.53 38.67 -0.14
C GLU A 529 18.37 38.10 0.68
N ALA A 530 17.19 38.72 0.60
CA ALA A 530 16.00 38.22 1.25
C ALA A 530 15.49 36.92 0.63
N LYS A 531 15.64 36.73 -0.70
CA LYS A 531 15.37 35.45 -1.38
C LYS A 531 16.32 34.35 -0.93
N GLU A 532 17.62 34.66 -0.77
CA GLU A 532 18.60 33.70 -0.24
C GLU A 532 18.28 33.30 1.20
N GLU A 533 17.73 34.20 2.02
CA GLU A 533 17.33 33.89 3.38
C GLU A 533 16.16 32.90 3.43
N ILE A 534 15.15 33.11 2.59
CA ILE A 534 14.02 32.19 2.46
C ILE A 534 14.50 30.78 2.08
N VAL A 535 15.41 30.68 1.10
CA VAL A 535 15.94 29.39 0.64
C VAL A 535 16.84 28.74 1.71
N SER A 536 17.50 29.52 2.56
CA SER A 536 18.32 29.03 3.66
C SER A 536 17.51 28.27 4.73
N LEU A 537 16.22 28.59 4.86
CA LEU A 537 15.30 28.00 5.84
C LEU A 537 14.39 26.89 5.25
N HIS A 538 14.79 26.27 4.16
CA HIS A 538 14.07 25.11 3.64
C HIS A 538 14.05 23.98 4.68
N SER A 539 12.95 23.24 4.74
CA SER A 539 12.69 22.21 5.75
C SER A 539 13.79 21.14 5.85
N GLU A 540 14.40 20.76 4.73
CA GLU A 540 15.49 19.79 4.70
C GLU A 540 16.77 20.32 5.35
N LYS A 541 17.09 21.62 5.19
CA LYS A 541 18.25 22.24 5.85
C LYS A 541 18.05 22.35 7.37
N LEU A 542 16.82 22.68 7.80
CA LEU A 542 16.45 22.69 9.21
C LEU A 542 16.59 21.29 9.84
N ALA A 543 16.05 20.26 9.17
CA ALA A 543 16.16 18.87 9.62
C ALA A 543 17.63 18.39 9.67
N LEU A 544 18.45 18.78 8.68
CA LEU A 544 19.89 18.45 8.66
C LEU A 544 20.62 19.10 9.83
N ALA A 545 20.41 20.41 10.07
CA ALA A 545 21.06 21.14 11.15
C ALA A 545 20.70 20.53 12.52
N PHE A 546 19.41 20.21 12.72
CA PHE A 546 18.96 19.51 13.92
C PHE A 546 19.65 18.15 14.09
N GLY A 547 19.80 17.40 13.01
CA GLY A 547 20.53 16.12 13.01
C GLY A 547 22.02 16.27 13.32
N LEU A 548 22.66 17.33 12.83
CA LEU A 548 24.07 17.64 13.13
C LEU A 548 24.28 17.96 14.61
N ILE A 549 23.34 18.66 15.24
CA ILE A 549 23.39 19.02 16.67
C ILE A 549 23.15 17.79 17.56
N ASN A 550 22.18 16.94 17.22
CA ASN A 550 21.64 15.93 18.15
C ASN A 550 22.14 14.49 17.91
N MET A 551 22.84 14.23 16.82
CA MET A 551 23.34 12.89 16.51
C MET A 551 24.88 12.82 16.65
N PRO A 552 25.43 11.71 17.16
CA PRO A 552 26.88 11.52 17.31
C PRO A 552 27.62 11.69 15.95
N LYS A 553 28.86 12.17 16.02
CA LYS A 553 29.75 12.25 14.84
C LYS A 553 29.90 10.87 14.19
N GLY A 554 30.01 10.81 12.87
CA GLY A 554 30.18 9.57 12.10
C GLY A 554 28.87 8.78 11.84
N VAL A 555 27.77 9.12 12.49
CA VAL A 555 26.47 8.48 12.20
C VAL A 555 25.82 9.16 10.99
N THR A 556 25.40 8.39 9.98
CA THR A 556 24.69 8.90 8.80
C THR A 556 23.40 9.58 9.20
N ILE A 557 23.20 10.83 8.80
CA ILE A 557 21.95 11.57 9.00
C ILE A 557 20.96 11.22 7.87
N ARG A 558 19.73 10.85 8.26
CA ARG A 558 18.66 10.50 7.33
C ARG A 558 17.52 11.49 7.42
N VAL A 559 17.27 12.19 6.31
CA VAL A 559 16.17 13.17 6.19
C VAL A 559 15.14 12.63 5.21
N MET A 560 13.89 12.65 5.61
CA MET A 560 12.74 12.32 4.77
C MET A 560 12.04 13.60 4.37
N LYS A 561 11.52 13.68 3.13
CA LYS A 561 10.85 14.86 2.59
C LYS A 561 9.60 14.47 1.80
N ASN A 562 8.53 15.26 1.95
CA ASN A 562 7.26 15.06 1.23
C ASN A 562 7.25 15.62 -0.20
N LEU A 563 8.21 16.46 -0.56
CA LEU A 563 8.35 17.05 -1.89
C LEU A 563 9.71 16.70 -2.50
N ARG A 564 9.86 16.91 -3.82
CA ARG A 564 11.16 16.80 -4.50
C ARG A 564 12.17 17.80 -3.91
N MET A 565 13.40 17.36 -3.71
CA MET A 565 14.49 18.22 -3.26
C MET A 565 14.81 19.28 -4.32
N CYS A 566 14.94 20.54 -3.91
CA CYS A 566 15.29 21.60 -4.85
C CYS A 566 16.81 21.62 -5.14
N ARG A 567 17.18 22.25 -6.26
CA ARG A 567 18.57 22.28 -6.73
C ARG A 567 19.51 22.95 -5.75
N ASP A 568 19.05 24.00 -5.09
CA ASP A 568 19.82 24.71 -4.06
C ASP A 568 20.11 23.84 -2.84
N CYS A 569 19.10 23.16 -2.31
CA CYS A 569 19.31 22.22 -1.20
C CYS A 569 20.22 21.06 -1.60
N HIS A 570 20.10 20.55 -2.82
CA HIS A 570 20.96 19.48 -3.31
C HIS A 570 22.44 19.90 -3.33
N GLU A 571 22.77 21.07 -3.87
CA GLU A 571 24.12 21.60 -3.86
C GLU A 571 24.61 21.89 -2.44
N SER A 572 23.74 22.47 -1.59
CA SER A 572 24.07 22.71 -0.18
C SER A 572 24.44 21.42 0.55
N PHE A 573 23.67 20.35 0.37
CA PHE A 573 23.95 19.06 1.01
C PHE A 573 25.24 18.41 0.51
N LYS A 574 25.60 18.55 -0.78
CA LYS A 574 26.90 18.13 -1.29
C LYS A 574 28.03 18.83 -0.54
N LEU A 575 28.03 20.17 -0.52
CA LEU A 575 29.06 20.96 0.14
C LEU A 575 29.11 20.72 1.64
N ILE A 576 27.96 20.64 2.32
CA ILE A 576 27.92 20.38 3.76
C ILE A 576 28.50 19.00 4.05
N SER A 577 28.22 17.97 3.22
CA SER A 577 28.78 16.62 3.43
C SER A 577 30.28 16.58 3.43
N ASP A 578 30.93 17.41 2.63
CA ASP A 578 32.37 17.60 2.56
C ASP A 578 32.90 18.47 3.73
N ILE A 579 32.18 19.57 4.03
CA ILE A 579 32.56 20.49 5.12
C ILE A 579 32.59 19.82 6.49
N VAL A 580 31.59 18.97 6.78
CA VAL A 580 31.46 18.31 8.10
C VAL A 580 31.94 16.85 8.10
N GLU A 581 32.48 16.37 6.98
CA GLU A 581 32.98 14.99 6.76
C GLU A 581 31.97 13.93 7.23
N ARG A 582 30.71 14.09 6.78
CA ARG A 582 29.61 13.25 7.25
C ARG A 582 28.67 12.85 6.11
N ASP A 583 28.23 11.59 6.14
CA ASP A 583 27.31 11.03 5.17
C ASP A 583 25.86 11.46 5.48
N PHE A 584 25.12 11.87 4.44
CA PHE A 584 23.70 12.18 4.52
C PHE A 584 22.91 11.33 3.54
N VAL A 585 21.72 10.92 3.93
CA VAL A 585 20.76 10.26 3.05
C VAL A 585 19.47 11.05 3.08
N VAL A 586 19.06 11.61 1.95
CA VAL A 586 17.78 12.29 1.80
C VAL A 586 16.86 11.43 0.94
N ARG A 587 15.69 11.09 1.45
CA ARG A 587 14.61 10.48 0.67
C ARG A 587 13.60 11.57 0.33
N ASP A 588 13.46 11.87 -0.93
CA ASP A 588 12.37 12.69 -1.45
C ASP A 588 11.25 11.82 -2.06
N VAL A 589 10.25 12.43 -2.69
CA VAL A 589 9.11 11.71 -3.29
C VAL A 589 9.56 10.72 -4.37
N ASN A 590 10.61 11.08 -5.13
CA ASN A 590 11.02 10.34 -6.32
C ASN A 590 12.13 9.33 -6.03
N ARG A 591 13.11 9.71 -5.20
CA ARG A 591 14.35 8.94 -5.04
C ARG A 591 15.09 9.17 -3.73
N PHE A 592 16.20 8.45 -3.58
CA PHE A 592 17.20 8.72 -2.55
C PHE A 592 18.37 9.51 -3.12
N HIS A 593 18.86 10.46 -2.34
CA HIS A 593 20.11 11.19 -2.53
C HIS A 593 21.07 10.79 -1.42
N HIS A 594 22.18 10.17 -1.76
CA HIS A 594 23.21 9.83 -0.80
C HIS A 594 24.40 10.76 -1.02
N PHE A 595 24.61 11.67 -0.07
CA PHE A 595 25.68 12.67 -0.07
C PHE A 595 26.85 12.17 0.75
N LYS A 596 28.02 12.18 0.13
CA LYS A 596 29.28 11.76 0.73
C LYS A 596 30.45 12.46 0.07
N ASN A 597 31.35 13.07 0.88
CA ASN A 597 32.58 13.72 0.39
C ASN A 597 32.31 14.68 -0.79
N GLY A 598 31.31 15.54 -0.69
CA GLY A 598 30.95 16.50 -1.73
C GLY A 598 30.22 15.94 -2.96
N LEU A 599 29.95 14.65 -3.02
CA LEU A 599 29.29 13.99 -4.14
C LEU A 599 27.92 13.48 -3.76
N CYS A 600 27.03 13.33 -4.77
CA CYS A 600 25.75 12.65 -4.62
C CYS A 600 25.66 11.44 -5.57
N THR A 601 25.08 10.34 -5.09
CA THR A 601 24.88 9.12 -5.91
C THR A 601 24.00 9.34 -7.13
N CYS A 602 23.23 10.43 -7.20
CA CYS A 602 22.41 10.76 -8.37
C CYS A 602 23.24 11.25 -9.57
N GLY A 603 24.53 11.58 -9.38
CA GLY A 603 25.39 12.13 -10.43
C GLY A 603 24.87 13.45 -11.02
N ASP A 604 24.10 14.21 -10.23
CA ASP A 604 23.39 15.44 -10.63
C ASP A 604 22.35 15.23 -11.76
N PHE A 605 22.00 13.98 -12.03
CA PHE A 605 20.95 13.58 -12.97
C PHE A 605 19.62 13.32 -12.23
N TRP A 606 18.88 14.39 -11.91
CA TRP A 606 17.69 14.29 -11.06
C TRP A 606 16.59 15.32 -11.38
#